data_b4185b7a65205ecdf22ea0eb549f6805
#
_entry.id   b4185b7a65205ecdf22ea0eb549f6805
#
_cell.length_a   1.000
_cell.length_b   1.000
_cell.length_c   1.000
_cell.angle_alpha   90.00
_cell.angle_beta   90.00
_cell.angle_gamma   90.00
#
_symmetry.space_group_name_H-M   'P 1'
#
loop_
_entity.id
_entity.type
_entity.pdbx_description
1 polymer ?
#
loop_
_entity_poly.entity_id
_entity_poly.type
_entity_poly.pdbx_seq_one_letter_code
_entity_poly.pdbx_strand_id
1 'polypeptide(L)'
;LINEYTSIVRDLDPHITVKQFTSESKERESMLKDFAEGNLDVLTSMKCLDEGVDVPRSELAIFCASTGNPRQFIQRRGRVLRLHKDKKRAIIHDLIVIPDEGSITEDCFEIEKSLVETEIKRVRDFALLSENSNETLKTLDDVLNYYQISLFS
;
A
#
# COMPACT_ATOMS: atom_id res chain seq x y z
N LEU A 1 -8.90 13.57 -0.88
CA LEU A 1 -8.02 12.45 -0.50
C LEU A 1 -6.67 12.51 -1.21
N ILE A 2 -6.57 12.36 -2.56
CA ILE A 2 -5.26 12.42 -3.26
C ILE A 2 -4.57 13.78 -3.08
N ASN A 3 -5.32 14.88 -3.09
CA ASN A 3 -4.78 16.23 -2.86
C ASN A 3 -4.17 16.37 -1.47
N GLU A 4 -4.78 15.78 -0.46
CA GLU A 4 -4.30 15.79 0.93
C GLU A 4 -2.96 15.05 1.03
N TYR A 5 -2.85 13.85 0.48
CA TYR A 5 -1.60 13.11 0.47
C TYR A 5 -0.50 13.83 -0.30
N THR A 6 -0.85 14.46 -1.44
CA THR A 6 0.12 15.25 -2.21
C THR A 6 0.60 16.47 -1.43
N SER A 7 -0.31 17.13 -0.69
CA SER A 7 0.05 18.26 0.18
C SER A 7 0.97 17.82 1.32
N ILE A 8 0.62 16.74 2.01
CA ILE A 8 1.44 16.19 3.10
C ILE A 8 2.87 15.92 2.62
N VAL A 9 3.04 15.31 1.46
CA VAL A 9 4.38 15.03 0.91
C VAL A 9 5.17 16.31 0.65
N ARG A 10 4.53 17.35 0.10
CA ARG A 10 5.17 18.66 -0.13
C ARG A 10 5.54 19.39 1.15
N ASP A 11 4.68 19.24 2.17
CA ASP A 11 4.88 19.91 3.47
C ASP A 11 6.00 19.24 4.29
N LEU A 12 6.27 17.97 4.06
CA LEU A 12 7.35 17.22 4.73
C LEU A 12 8.73 17.69 4.29
N ASP A 13 8.93 17.91 2.99
CA ASP A 13 10.19 18.40 2.45
C ASP A 13 9.92 19.21 1.16
N PRO A 14 10.19 20.54 1.17
CA PRO A 14 9.97 21.38 -0.01
C PRO A 14 10.90 21.08 -1.18
N HIS A 15 11.94 20.27 -0.99
CA HIS A 15 12.83 19.83 -2.08
C HIS A 15 12.30 18.60 -2.84
N ILE A 16 11.34 17.89 -2.27
CA ILE A 16 10.73 16.73 -2.92
C ILE A 16 9.81 17.16 -4.07
N THR A 17 10.09 16.66 -5.25
CA THR A 17 9.22 16.84 -6.40
C THR A 17 8.09 15.79 -6.38
N VAL A 18 6.84 16.25 -6.29
CA VAL A 18 5.67 15.38 -6.25
C VAL A 18 4.64 15.77 -7.30
N LYS A 19 4.14 14.80 -8.04
CA LYS A 19 3.04 14.97 -9.01
C LYS A 19 1.93 13.96 -8.75
N GLN A 20 0.70 14.35 -9.09
CA GLN A 20 -0.46 13.46 -9.08
C GLN A 20 -0.57 12.71 -10.40
N PHE A 21 -0.65 11.40 -10.31
CA PHE A 21 -0.85 10.52 -11.43
C PHE A 21 -2.29 9.97 -11.40
N THR A 22 -3.15 10.54 -12.22
CA THR A 22 -4.58 10.20 -12.29
C THR A 22 -4.99 9.80 -13.70
N SER A 23 -6.20 9.27 -13.87
CA SER A 23 -6.75 8.97 -15.20
C SER A 23 -6.88 10.21 -16.08
N GLU A 24 -7.02 11.38 -15.48
CA GLU A 24 -7.19 12.67 -16.16
C GLU A 24 -5.86 13.37 -16.48
N SER A 25 -4.74 12.83 -15.98
CA SER A 25 -3.42 13.42 -16.24
C SER A 25 -3.07 13.34 -17.72
N LYS A 26 -2.87 14.49 -18.35
CA LYS A 26 -2.60 14.63 -19.80
C LYS A 26 -1.18 14.17 -20.18
N GLU A 27 -0.23 14.26 -19.26
CA GLU A 27 1.20 14.02 -19.49
C GLU A 27 1.69 12.74 -18.79
N ARG A 28 0.86 11.69 -18.80
CA ARG A 28 1.16 10.44 -18.06
C ARG A 28 2.49 9.81 -18.45
N GLU A 29 2.78 9.74 -19.74
CA GLU A 29 4.05 9.14 -20.23
C GLU A 29 5.26 9.98 -19.82
N SER A 30 5.19 11.31 -19.91
CA SER A 30 6.25 12.19 -19.45
C SER A 30 6.47 12.08 -17.94
N MET A 31 5.41 12.03 -17.15
CA MET A 31 5.53 11.83 -15.69
C MET A 31 6.21 10.52 -15.32
N LEU A 32 5.87 9.43 -16.00
CA LEU A 32 6.50 8.13 -15.77
C LEU A 32 7.97 8.13 -16.19
N LYS A 33 8.29 8.82 -17.28
CA LYS A 33 9.67 9.02 -17.73
C LYS A 33 10.46 9.84 -16.73
N ASP A 34 9.93 11.00 -16.29
CA ASP A 34 10.56 11.84 -15.28
C ASP A 34 10.81 11.07 -13.98
N PHE A 35 9.84 10.26 -13.56
CA PHE A 35 9.99 9.39 -12.38
C PHE A 35 11.06 8.32 -12.60
N ALA A 36 11.09 7.67 -13.76
CA ALA A 36 12.08 6.68 -14.10
C ALA A 36 13.51 7.25 -14.19
N GLU A 37 13.65 8.50 -14.63
CA GLU A 37 14.94 9.20 -14.75
C GLU A 37 15.38 9.85 -13.41
N GLY A 38 14.50 9.94 -12.41
CA GLY A 38 14.76 10.57 -11.11
C GLY A 38 14.61 12.09 -11.11
N ASN A 39 13.93 12.64 -12.11
CA ASN A 39 13.55 14.04 -12.17
C ASN A 39 12.26 14.32 -11.36
N LEU A 40 11.58 13.27 -10.96
CA LEU A 40 10.39 13.29 -10.12
C LEU A 40 10.56 12.25 -9.00
N ASP A 41 10.45 12.69 -7.75
CA ASP A 41 10.71 11.86 -6.58
C ASP A 41 9.50 11.04 -6.16
N VAL A 42 8.31 11.62 -6.24
CA VAL A 42 7.08 11.00 -5.74
C VAL A 42 5.93 11.12 -6.73
N LEU A 43 5.25 9.98 -6.94
CA LEU A 43 3.96 9.92 -7.63
C LEU A 43 2.86 9.56 -6.62
N THR A 44 1.91 10.48 -6.42
CA THR A 44 0.67 10.16 -5.72
C THR A 44 -0.37 9.69 -6.72
N SER A 45 -1.01 8.55 -6.47
CA SER A 45 -1.88 7.91 -7.45
C SER A 45 -3.15 7.34 -6.80
N MET A 46 -4.26 7.41 -7.51
CA MET A 46 -5.53 6.82 -7.09
C MET A 46 -6.08 5.93 -8.21
N LYS A 47 -6.05 4.61 -8.00
CA LYS A 47 -6.54 3.55 -8.92
C LYS A 47 -5.86 3.48 -10.30
N CYS A 48 -4.97 4.40 -10.64
CA CYS A 48 -4.42 4.52 -12.00
C CYS A 48 -3.20 3.63 -12.26
N LEU A 49 -2.62 3.05 -11.20
CA LEU A 49 -1.52 2.09 -11.31
C LEU A 49 -2.01 0.64 -11.53
N ASP A 50 -3.32 0.45 -11.67
CA ASP A 50 -3.92 -0.89 -11.81
C ASP A 50 -3.76 -1.45 -13.22
N GLU A 51 -3.71 -0.60 -14.26
CA GLU A 51 -3.63 -1.03 -15.65
C GLU A 51 -2.52 -0.31 -16.44
N GLY A 52 -1.70 -1.09 -17.12
CA GLY A 52 -0.77 -0.58 -18.15
C GLY A 52 0.42 0.26 -17.69
N VAL A 53 0.53 0.60 -16.42
CA VAL A 53 1.61 1.45 -15.89
C VAL A 53 2.72 0.63 -15.29
N ASP A 54 3.94 0.89 -15.70
CA ASP A 54 5.14 0.25 -15.17
C ASP A 54 6.02 1.27 -14.45
N VAL A 55 6.42 0.97 -13.22
CA VAL A 55 7.26 1.83 -12.37
C VAL A 55 8.43 1.03 -11.77
N PRO A 56 9.29 0.42 -12.60
CA PRO A 56 10.31 -0.52 -12.13
C PRO A 56 11.34 0.14 -11.21
N ARG A 57 11.57 1.44 -11.33
CA ARG A 57 12.50 2.19 -10.48
C ARG A 57 11.92 2.49 -9.08
N SER A 58 10.62 2.32 -8.86
CA SER A 58 10.03 2.57 -7.55
C SER A 58 10.65 1.67 -6.48
N GLU A 59 11.34 2.25 -5.51
CA GLU A 59 11.95 1.54 -4.38
C GLU A 59 11.04 1.52 -3.16
N LEU A 60 10.15 2.49 -3.06
CA LEU A 60 9.20 2.65 -1.95
C LEU A 60 7.78 2.78 -2.48
N ALA A 61 6.86 2.08 -1.88
CA ALA A 61 5.42 2.26 -2.06
C ALA A 61 4.67 2.30 -0.74
N ILE A 62 3.74 3.24 -0.62
CA ILE A 62 2.85 3.36 0.53
C ILE A 62 1.41 3.15 0.02
N PHE A 63 0.78 2.07 0.46
CA PHE A 63 -0.61 1.77 0.14
C PHE A 63 -1.53 2.31 1.25
N CYS A 64 -2.11 3.49 1.03
CA CYS A 64 -2.96 4.17 2.03
C CYS A 64 -4.40 3.66 2.04
N ALA A 65 -4.82 2.94 1.02
CA ALA A 65 -6.12 2.31 0.94
C ALA A 65 -5.99 1.01 0.15
N SER A 66 -6.40 -0.07 0.75
CA SER A 66 -6.44 -1.35 0.08
C SER A 66 -7.76 -1.53 -0.66
N THR A 67 -7.73 -2.35 -1.68
CA THR A 67 -8.93 -2.81 -2.37
C THR A 67 -9.27 -4.21 -1.86
N GLY A 68 -10.55 -4.48 -1.63
CA GLY A 68 -11.04 -5.83 -1.31
C GLY A 68 -10.86 -6.82 -2.47
N ASN A 69 -10.33 -6.39 -3.63
CA ASN A 69 -10.04 -7.27 -4.75
C ASN A 69 -8.59 -7.78 -4.69
N PRO A 70 -8.35 -9.05 -4.35
CA PRO A 70 -7.01 -9.62 -4.22
C PRO A 70 -6.17 -9.50 -5.50
N ARG A 71 -6.80 -9.60 -6.68
CA ARG A 71 -6.09 -9.50 -7.97
C ARG A 71 -5.50 -8.12 -8.21
N GLN A 72 -6.27 -7.06 -7.94
CA GLN A 72 -5.79 -5.69 -8.09
C GLN A 72 -4.65 -5.42 -7.12
N PHE A 73 -4.76 -5.89 -5.91
CA PHE A 73 -3.76 -5.76 -4.88
C PHE A 73 -2.42 -6.42 -5.28
N ILE A 74 -2.47 -7.67 -5.75
CA ILE A 74 -1.30 -8.39 -6.25
C ILE A 74 -0.68 -7.67 -7.46
N GLN A 75 -1.50 -7.18 -8.38
CA GLN A 75 -1.02 -6.45 -9.56
C GLN A 75 -0.30 -5.15 -9.18
N ARG A 76 -0.84 -4.34 -8.27
CA ARG A 76 -0.20 -3.09 -7.81
C ARG A 76 1.16 -3.35 -7.21
N ARG A 77 1.25 -4.31 -6.29
CA ARG A 77 2.51 -4.68 -5.66
C ARG A 77 3.51 -5.26 -6.65
N GLY A 78 3.06 -6.11 -7.55
CA GLY A 78 3.91 -6.70 -8.58
C GLY A 78 4.61 -5.65 -9.45
N ARG A 79 4.04 -4.46 -9.62
CA ARG A 79 4.65 -3.35 -10.36
C ARG A 79 5.80 -2.71 -9.58
N VAL A 80 5.61 -2.53 -8.27
CA VAL A 80 6.68 -2.02 -7.38
C VAL A 80 7.79 -3.05 -7.23
N LEU A 81 7.48 -4.33 -7.25
CA LEU A 81 8.46 -5.42 -7.09
C LEU A 81 9.26 -5.72 -8.36
N ARG A 82 8.96 -5.08 -9.50
CA ARG A 82 9.73 -5.31 -10.73
C ARG A 82 11.19 -5.00 -10.56
N LEU A 83 12.01 -5.83 -11.17
CA LEU A 83 13.45 -5.67 -11.15
C LEU A 83 13.88 -4.42 -11.94
N HIS A 84 14.81 -3.70 -11.36
CA HIS A 84 15.52 -2.61 -12.02
C HIS A 84 17.01 -2.70 -11.70
N LYS A 85 17.88 -2.33 -12.65
CA LYS A 85 19.35 -2.48 -12.53
C LYS A 85 19.93 -1.82 -11.28
N ASP A 86 19.35 -0.71 -10.84
CA ASP A 86 19.82 0.09 -9.72
C ASP A 86 19.07 -0.21 -8.41
N LYS A 87 18.01 -1.05 -8.46
CA LYS A 87 17.17 -1.37 -7.32
C LYS A 87 17.55 -2.72 -6.72
N LYS A 88 17.96 -2.72 -5.46
CA LYS A 88 18.27 -3.93 -4.71
C LYS A 88 17.05 -4.51 -3.98
N ARG A 89 16.16 -3.64 -3.50
CA ARG A 89 14.98 -3.99 -2.72
C ARG A 89 13.81 -3.09 -3.07
N ALA A 90 12.61 -3.55 -2.77
CA ALA A 90 11.41 -2.74 -2.73
C ALA A 90 10.87 -2.71 -1.29
N ILE A 91 10.61 -1.53 -0.79
CA ILE A 91 10.01 -1.31 0.53
C ILE A 91 8.52 -1.02 0.32
N ILE A 92 7.66 -1.77 1.01
CA ILE A 92 6.22 -1.60 0.92
C ILE A 92 5.66 -1.34 2.31
N HIS A 93 5.05 -0.18 2.49
CA HIS A 93 4.22 0.13 3.64
C HIS A 93 2.75 -0.06 3.24
N ASP A 94 2.08 -0.94 3.92
CA ASP A 94 0.66 -1.21 3.71
C ASP A 94 -0.13 -0.76 4.95
N LEU A 95 -0.93 0.28 4.81
CA LEU A 95 -1.74 0.80 5.89
C LEU A 95 -3.02 -0.03 5.99
N ILE A 96 -3.24 -0.62 7.16
CA ILE A 96 -4.43 -1.39 7.48
C ILE A 96 -5.33 -0.54 8.37
N VAL A 97 -6.61 -0.49 8.04
CA VAL A 97 -7.61 0.14 8.89
C VAL A 97 -8.20 -0.93 9.80
N ILE A 98 -8.06 -0.71 11.10
CA ILE A 98 -8.64 -1.57 12.12
C ILE A 98 -9.63 -0.72 12.90
N PRO A 99 -10.84 -1.24 13.21
CA PRO A 99 -11.79 -0.55 14.05
C PRO A 99 -11.19 -0.23 15.43
N ASP A 100 -11.64 0.88 16.03
CA ASP A 100 -11.16 1.32 17.33
C ASP A 100 -11.71 0.41 18.44
N GLU A 101 -10.84 -0.10 19.29
CA GLU A 101 -11.21 -0.94 20.43
C GLU A 101 -12.13 -0.16 21.37
N GLY A 102 -13.34 -0.66 21.61
CA GLY A 102 -14.31 -0.07 22.52
C GLY A 102 -15.40 0.81 21.88
N SER A 103 -15.38 1.00 20.57
CA SER A 103 -16.48 1.64 19.83
C SER A 103 -17.64 0.70 19.51
N ILE A 104 -17.56 -0.58 19.93
CA ILE A 104 -18.36 -1.68 19.43
C ILE A 104 -19.40 -2.14 20.44
N THR A 105 -20.62 -2.32 19.96
CA THR A 105 -21.63 -3.15 20.65
C THR A 105 -21.33 -4.62 20.36
N GLU A 106 -21.64 -5.52 21.28
CA GLU A 106 -21.45 -6.98 21.11
C GLU A 106 -22.02 -7.50 19.78
N ASP A 107 -23.10 -6.90 19.30
CA ASP A 107 -23.76 -7.26 18.04
C ASP A 107 -22.92 -6.96 16.79
N CYS A 108 -21.97 -6.04 16.86
CA CYS A 108 -21.12 -5.65 15.73
C CYS A 108 -19.77 -6.39 15.69
N PHE A 109 -19.39 -7.03 16.79
CA PHE A 109 -18.06 -7.67 16.93
C PHE A 109 -17.78 -8.72 15.85
N GLU A 110 -18.73 -9.60 15.57
CA GLU A 110 -18.55 -10.65 14.56
C GLU A 110 -18.43 -10.10 13.14
N ILE A 111 -19.12 -9.00 12.84
CA ILE A 111 -19.02 -8.32 11.54
C ILE A 111 -17.62 -7.70 11.39
N GLU A 112 -17.17 -7.01 12.41
CA GLU A 112 -15.85 -6.39 12.42
C GLU A 112 -14.74 -7.43 12.35
N LYS A 113 -14.84 -8.49 13.15
CA LYS A 113 -13.93 -9.63 13.10
C LYS A 113 -13.80 -10.16 11.67
N SER A 114 -14.90 -10.37 10.97
CA SER A 114 -14.90 -10.86 9.59
C SER A 114 -14.20 -9.90 8.63
N LEU A 115 -14.37 -8.58 8.79
CA LEU A 115 -13.68 -7.55 8.02
C LEU A 115 -12.18 -7.58 8.30
N VAL A 116 -11.81 -7.62 9.57
CA VAL A 116 -10.40 -7.67 10.01
C VAL A 116 -9.74 -8.96 9.53
N GLU A 117 -10.39 -10.12 9.63
CA GLU A 117 -9.87 -11.38 9.09
C GLU A 117 -9.54 -11.30 7.60
N THR A 118 -10.41 -10.65 6.83
CA THR A 118 -10.20 -10.48 5.38
C THR A 118 -8.95 -9.63 5.10
N GLU A 119 -8.78 -8.54 5.84
CA GLU A 119 -7.60 -7.67 5.72
C GLU A 119 -6.33 -8.40 6.17
N ILE A 120 -6.37 -9.10 7.29
CA ILE A 120 -5.24 -9.84 7.83
C ILE A 120 -4.79 -10.97 6.91
N LYS A 121 -5.72 -11.74 6.34
CA LYS A 121 -5.38 -12.77 5.35
C LYS A 121 -4.65 -12.18 4.15
N ARG A 122 -5.10 -11.05 3.66
CA ARG A 122 -4.45 -10.33 2.57
C ARG A 122 -3.02 -9.93 2.90
N VAL A 123 -2.80 -9.38 4.10
CA VAL A 123 -1.47 -8.95 4.57
C VAL A 123 -0.56 -10.15 4.80
N ARG A 124 -1.05 -11.19 5.47
CA ARG A 124 -0.32 -12.42 5.74
C ARG A 124 0.29 -13.02 4.48
N ASP A 125 -0.53 -13.22 3.45
CA ASP A 125 -0.08 -13.88 2.21
C ASP A 125 1.08 -13.13 1.55
N PHE A 126 1.16 -11.84 1.78
CA PHE A 126 2.24 -11.02 1.27
C PHE A 126 3.43 -10.94 2.24
N ALA A 127 3.17 -10.81 3.53
CA ALA A 127 4.20 -10.76 4.55
C ALA A 127 5.06 -12.05 4.54
N LEU A 128 4.45 -13.20 4.33
CA LEU A 128 5.15 -14.48 4.23
C LEU A 128 6.19 -14.55 3.10
N LEU A 129 6.04 -13.71 2.08
CA LEU A 129 6.98 -13.61 0.95
C LEU A 129 8.03 -12.52 1.14
N SER A 130 7.95 -11.74 2.20
CA SER A 130 8.89 -10.65 2.48
C SER A 130 10.12 -11.12 3.25
N GLU A 131 11.24 -10.40 3.10
CA GLU A 131 12.48 -10.68 3.85
C GLU A 131 12.29 -10.52 5.37
N ASN A 132 11.40 -9.61 5.78
CA ASN A 132 11.09 -9.31 7.18
C ASN A 132 9.75 -9.91 7.65
N SER A 133 9.37 -11.07 7.12
CA SER A 133 8.07 -11.70 7.41
C SER A 133 7.75 -11.81 8.89
N ASN A 134 8.73 -12.26 9.71
CA ASN A 134 8.53 -12.43 11.15
C ASN A 134 8.25 -11.12 11.88
N GLU A 135 8.94 -10.03 11.51
CA GLU A 135 8.70 -8.71 12.09
C GLU A 135 7.32 -8.18 11.69
N THR A 136 6.99 -8.30 10.41
CA THR A 136 5.70 -7.86 9.88
C THR A 136 4.54 -8.61 10.53
N LEU A 137 4.66 -9.93 10.71
CA LEU A 137 3.60 -10.72 11.34
C LEU A 137 3.43 -10.38 12.82
N LYS A 138 4.52 -10.09 13.54
CA LYS A 138 4.46 -9.65 14.94
C LYS A 138 3.69 -8.34 15.13
N THR A 139 3.70 -7.44 14.17
CA THR A 139 2.91 -6.19 14.28
C THR A 139 1.41 -6.44 14.31
N LEU A 140 0.97 -7.64 13.96
CA LEU A 140 -0.44 -8.05 13.97
C LEU A 140 -0.86 -8.71 15.28
N ASP A 141 0.08 -9.05 16.19
CA ASP A 141 -0.19 -9.88 17.38
C ASP A 141 -1.32 -9.30 18.24
N ASP A 142 -1.33 -7.99 18.50
CA ASP A 142 -2.36 -7.36 19.35
C ASP A 142 -3.75 -7.48 18.71
N VAL A 143 -3.86 -7.24 17.41
CA VAL A 143 -5.11 -7.35 16.65
C VAL A 143 -5.60 -8.80 16.59
N LEU A 144 -4.68 -9.75 16.36
CA LEU A 144 -5.00 -11.16 16.31
C LEU A 144 -5.52 -11.65 17.67
N ASN A 145 -4.91 -11.21 18.77
CA ASN A 145 -5.34 -11.55 20.11
C ASN A 145 -6.71 -10.94 20.43
N TYR A 146 -6.92 -9.67 20.10
CA TYR A 146 -8.18 -8.99 20.37
C TYR A 146 -9.38 -9.64 19.66
N TYR A 147 -9.24 -9.93 18.37
CA TYR A 147 -10.29 -10.55 17.56
C TYR A 147 -10.28 -12.09 17.60
N GLN A 148 -9.37 -12.70 18.34
CA GLN A 148 -9.19 -14.16 18.40
C GLN A 148 -9.08 -14.79 17.01
N ILE A 149 -8.24 -14.18 16.16
CA ILE A 149 -8.01 -14.61 14.77
C ILE A 149 -6.74 -15.48 14.73
N SER A 150 -6.82 -16.61 14.04
CA SER A 150 -5.64 -17.44 13.75
C SER A 150 -5.10 -17.10 12.35
N LEU A 151 -3.78 -16.82 12.26
CA LEU A 151 -3.13 -16.56 10.99
C LEU A 151 -3.11 -17.76 10.03
N PHE A 152 -3.17 -18.96 10.59
CA PHE A 152 -2.93 -20.22 9.85
C PHE A 152 -4.11 -21.19 9.89
N SER A 153 -5.30 -20.67 10.19
CA SER A 153 -6.54 -21.47 10.13
C SER A 153 -7.14 -21.48 8.73
#